data_2cc1875c26c7676bde5b3e03fc7fa289
#
_entry.id   2cc1875c26c7676bde5b3e03fc7fa289
#
_cell.length_a   1.000
_cell.length_b   1.000
_cell.length_c   1.000
_cell.angle_alpha   90.00
_cell.angle_beta   90.00
_cell.angle_gamma   90.00
#
_symmetry.space_group_name_H-M   'P 1'
#
loop_
_entity.id
_entity.type
_entity.pdbx_description
1 polymer ?
#
loop_
_entity_poly.entity_id
_entity_poly.type
_entity_poly.pdbx_seq_one_letter_code
_entity_poly.pdbx_strand_id
1 'polypeptide(L)'
;MEFKIIFHPDAAREISELDNRQKLLVLKQIKKLSLTPGNGKKLGNKQGLDLTGYRKMYADRKKIRIVYKILEENVLVQIIAIGKRDSMEIYKKTASRIQDNF
;
A
#
# COMPACT_ATOMS: atom_id res chain seq x y z
N MET A 1 7.48 18.75 2.60
CA MET A 1 8.56 17.75 2.50
C MET A 1 8.03 16.52 1.78
N GLU A 2 8.82 15.98 0.84
CA GLU A 2 8.40 14.83 0.06
C GLU A 2 9.01 13.55 0.63
N PHE A 3 8.16 12.56 0.88
CA PHE A 3 8.60 11.24 1.34
C PHE A 3 9.07 10.41 0.15
N LYS A 4 10.16 9.69 0.33
CA LYS A 4 10.64 8.76 -0.68
C LYS A 4 9.74 7.52 -0.70
N ILE A 5 9.42 7.03 -1.89
CA ILE A 5 8.57 5.84 -2.04
C ILE A 5 9.48 4.64 -2.36
N ILE A 6 9.33 3.57 -1.58
CA ILE A 6 9.96 2.29 -1.92
C ILE A 6 8.89 1.20 -1.93
N PHE A 7 9.08 0.22 -2.80
CA PHE A 7 8.13 -0.86 -3.00
C PHE A 7 8.69 -2.18 -2.49
N HIS A 8 7.85 -2.92 -1.76
CA HIS A 8 8.11 -4.34 -1.61
C HIS A 8 8.18 -4.95 -3.01
N PRO A 9 9.12 -5.88 -3.28
CA PRO A 9 9.25 -6.45 -4.63
C PRO A 9 7.96 -7.02 -5.18
N ASP A 10 7.16 -7.67 -4.34
CA ASP A 10 5.88 -8.23 -4.79
C ASP A 10 4.85 -7.14 -5.10
N ALA A 11 4.91 -6.01 -4.40
CA ALA A 11 4.03 -4.88 -4.71
C ALA A 11 4.39 -4.27 -6.06
N ALA A 12 5.67 -4.16 -6.36
CA ALA A 12 6.12 -3.67 -7.67
C ALA A 12 5.61 -4.58 -8.79
N ARG A 13 5.65 -5.89 -8.59
CA ARG A 13 5.11 -6.85 -9.54
C ARG A 13 3.60 -6.67 -9.70
N GLU A 14 2.88 -6.47 -8.59
CA GLU A 14 1.44 -6.30 -8.63
C GLU A 14 1.03 -5.07 -9.43
N ILE A 15 1.78 -3.98 -9.34
CA ILE A 15 1.53 -2.81 -10.19
C ILE A 15 1.72 -3.17 -11.66
N SER A 16 2.78 -3.89 -11.97
CA SER A 16 3.09 -4.24 -13.37
C SER A 16 2.01 -5.11 -14.01
N GLU A 17 1.23 -5.82 -13.21
CA GLU A 17 0.16 -6.69 -13.69
C GLU A 17 -1.17 -5.97 -13.91
N LEU A 18 -1.29 -4.71 -13.48
CA LEU A 18 -2.50 -3.93 -13.72
C LEU A 18 -2.57 -3.48 -15.18
N ASP A 19 -3.80 -3.20 -15.67
CA ASP A 19 -3.92 -2.57 -16.98
C ASP A 19 -3.35 -1.15 -16.94
N ASN A 20 -3.09 -0.57 -18.11
CA ASN A 20 -2.43 0.74 -18.18
C ASN A 20 -3.21 1.83 -17.46
N ARG A 21 -4.54 1.81 -17.57
CA ARG A 21 -5.38 2.81 -16.92
C ARG A 21 -5.27 2.71 -15.40
N GLN A 22 -5.42 1.51 -14.86
CA GLN A 22 -5.33 1.29 -13.42
C GLN A 22 -3.94 1.58 -12.89
N LYS A 23 -2.91 1.19 -13.65
CA LYS A 23 -1.53 1.48 -13.27
C LYS A 23 -1.31 2.98 -13.09
N LEU A 24 -1.79 3.81 -14.02
CA LEU A 24 -1.64 5.25 -13.92
C LEU A 24 -2.39 5.82 -12.71
N LEU A 25 -3.60 5.31 -12.45
CA LEU A 25 -4.38 5.77 -11.29
C LEU A 25 -3.71 5.41 -9.98
N VAL A 26 -3.13 4.21 -9.88
CA VAL A 26 -2.39 3.78 -8.69
C VAL A 26 -1.16 4.65 -8.50
N LEU A 27 -0.40 4.89 -9.56
CA LEU A 27 0.81 5.73 -9.47
C LEU A 27 0.49 7.16 -9.07
N LYS A 28 -0.64 7.70 -9.53
CA LYS A 28 -1.10 9.03 -9.09
C LYS A 28 -1.37 9.05 -7.58
N GLN A 29 -2.03 8.03 -7.06
CA GLN A 29 -2.31 7.96 -5.63
C GLN A 29 -1.01 7.81 -4.83
N ILE A 30 -0.07 7.03 -5.32
CA ILE A 30 1.23 6.88 -4.67
C ILE A 30 1.97 8.22 -4.65
N LYS A 31 1.89 8.99 -5.73
CA LYS A 31 2.49 10.33 -5.76
C LYS A 31 1.88 11.23 -4.68
N LYS A 32 0.57 11.15 -4.49
CA LYS A 32 -0.08 11.90 -3.41
C LYS A 32 0.43 11.45 -2.05
N LEU A 33 0.68 10.15 -1.86
CA LEU A 33 1.22 9.65 -0.60
C LEU A 33 2.61 10.20 -0.32
N SER A 34 3.41 10.48 -1.34
CA SER A 34 4.73 11.05 -1.14
C SER A 34 4.65 12.45 -0.50
N LEU A 35 3.55 13.16 -0.71
CA LEU A 35 3.35 14.49 -0.18
C LEU A 35 2.55 14.49 1.12
N THR A 36 1.56 13.61 1.24
CA THR A 36 0.66 13.54 2.38
C THR A 36 0.42 12.09 2.81
N PRO A 37 1.45 11.41 3.34
CA PRO A 37 1.33 9.97 3.61
C PRO A 37 0.30 9.63 4.69
N GLY A 38 -0.05 10.59 5.54
CA GLY A 38 -1.04 10.35 6.58
C GLY A 38 -2.50 10.29 6.11
N ASN A 39 -2.76 10.50 4.82
CA ASN A 39 -4.14 10.53 4.32
C ASN A 39 -4.82 9.17 4.29
N GLY A 40 -4.08 8.08 4.26
CA GLY A 40 -4.68 6.75 4.27
C GLY A 40 -5.24 6.38 5.63
N LYS A 41 -6.21 5.47 5.64
CA LYS A 41 -6.81 5.00 6.88
C LYS A 41 -5.91 3.99 7.56
N LYS A 42 -5.75 4.15 8.87
CA LYS A 42 -5.01 3.18 9.66
C LYS A 42 -5.73 1.83 9.64
N LEU A 43 -4.95 0.80 9.43
CA LEU A 43 -5.40 -0.57 9.64
C LEU A 43 -5.23 -0.88 11.12
N GLY A 44 -5.68 -1.97 11.55
CA GLY A 44 -5.50 -2.45 12.90
C GLY A 44 -5.57 -3.94 12.81
N ASN A 45 -6.38 -4.55 13.64
CA ASN A 45 -6.64 -5.97 13.52
C ASN A 45 -7.72 -6.19 12.46
N LYS A 46 -7.42 -7.00 11.44
CA LYS A 46 -8.35 -7.36 10.38
C LYS A 46 -8.55 -8.86 10.38
N GLN A 47 -9.65 -9.32 11.00
CA GLN A 47 -9.99 -10.74 11.07
C GLN A 47 -8.84 -11.59 11.61
N GLY A 48 -8.26 -11.14 12.72
CA GLY A 48 -7.17 -11.84 13.36
C GLY A 48 -5.78 -11.53 12.84
N LEU A 49 -5.68 -10.72 11.80
CA LEU A 49 -4.38 -10.27 11.27
C LEU A 49 -4.00 -8.94 11.91
N ASP A 50 -2.85 -8.88 12.57
CA ASP A 50 -2.37 -7.65 13.20
C ASP A 50 -1.63 -6.80 12.16
N LEU A 51 -2.31 -5.76 11.69
CA LEU A 51 -1.76 -4.83 10.70
C LEU A 51 -1.55 -3.44 11.31
N THR A 52 -1.34 -3.40 12.63
CA THR A 52 -1.09 -2.15 13.34
C THR A 52 0.16 -1.48 12.76
N GLY A 53 0.07 -0.17 12.52
CA GLY A 53 1.17 0.59 11.93
C GLY A 53 1.09 0.70 10.41
N TYR A 54 0.17 -0.03 9.80
CA TYR A 54 -0.03 0.01 8.35
C TYR A 54 -1.28 0.81 8.02
N ARG A 55 -1.33 1.33 6.79
CA ARG A 55 -2.44 2.14 6.31
C ARG A 55 -2.89 1.65 4.95
N LYS A 56 -4.12 1.99 4.58
CA LYS A 56 -4.66 1.68 3.25
C LYS A 56 -5.10 2.96 2.56
N MET A 57 -5.03 2.94 1.24
CA MET A 57 -5.57 3.97 0.37
C MET A 57 -6.20 3.29 -0.84
N TYR A 58 -7.15 3.95 -1.47
CA TYR A 58 -7.84 3.39 -2.63
C TYR A 58 -7.43 4.10 -3.90
N ALA A 59 -7.52 3.38 -5.01
CA ALA A 59 -7.41 3.93 -6.36
C ALA A 59 -8.53 3.37 -7.21
N ASP A 60 -8.77 3.97 -8.38
CA ASP A 60 -9.78 3.54 -9.34
C ASP A 60 -11.16 3.36 -8.69
N ARG A 61 -11.71 4.45 -8.13
CA ARG A 61 -13.03 4.47 -7.51
C ARG A 61 -13.17 3.39 -6.43
N LYS A 62 -12.12 3.21 -5.65
CA LYS A 62 -12.05 2.24 -4.56
C LYS A 62 -12.01 0.78 -5.02
N LYS A 63 -11.75 0.53 -6.31
CA LYS A 63 -11.62 -0.84 -6.82
C LYS A 63 -10.27 -1.46 -6.47
N ILE A 64 -9.25 -0.64 -6.31
CA ILE A 64 -7.88 -1.07 -5.99
C ILE A 64 -7.53 -0.55 -4.61
N ARG A 65 -6.94 -1.42 -3.79
CA ARG A 65 -6.47 -1.07 -2.45
C ARG A 65 -4.95 -1.08 -2.44
N ILE A 66 -4.38 -0.03 -1.83
CA ILE A 66 -2.93 0.11 -1.67
C ILE A 66 -2.65 0.05 -0.17
N VAL A 67 -1.82 -0.89 0.27
CA VAL A 67 -1.42 -0.99 1.67
C VAL A 67 0.02 -0.52 1.80
N TYR A 68 0.27 0.35 2.78
CA TYR A 68 1.58 0.97 2.94
C TYR A 68 1.89 1.24 4.41
N LYS A 69 3.15 1.54 4.68
CA LYS A 69 3.63 1.93 6.00
C LYS A 69 4.47 3.19 5.87
N ILE A 70 4.36 4.06 6.86
CA ILE A 70 5.15 5.29 6.93
C ILE A 70 6.33 5.05 7.89
N LEU A 71 7.53 5.33 7.43
CA LEU A 71 8.72 5.36 8.27
C LEU A 71 9.14 6.82 8.42
N GLU A 72 8.58 7.49 9.42
CA GLU A 72 8.74 8.93 9.57
C GLU A 72 10.19 9.36 9.80
N GLU A 73 10.94 8.60 10.58
CA GLU A 73 12.33 8.90 10.86
C GLU A 73 13.20 8.90 9.61
N ASN A 74 12.85 8.07 8.64
CA ASN A 74 13.59 7.94 7.39
C ASN A 74 12.98 8.74 6.24
N VAL A 75 11.85 9.39 6.49
CA VAL A 75 11.07 10.11 5.48
C VAL A 75 10.75 9.19 4.29
N LEU A 76 10.31 7.96 4.61
CA LEU A 76 10.00 6.91 3.64
C LEU A 76 8.56 6.46 3.74
N VAL A 77 8.00 6.08 2.60
CA VAL A 77 6.75 5.33 2.52
C VAL A 77 7.05 4.00 1.83
N GLN A 78 6.73 2.91 2.52
CA GLN A 78 6.89 1.56 1.95
C GLN A 78 5.57 1.06 1.42
N ILE A 79 5.49 0.79 0.13
CA ILE A 79 4.30 0.19 -0.47
C ILE A 79 4.43 -1.32 -0.32
N ILE A 80 3.51 -1.93 0.42
CA ILE A 80 3.61 -3.33 0.82
C ILE A 80 2.80 -4.24 -0.11
N ALA A 81 1.58 -3.83 -0.47
CA ALA A 81 0.71 -4.68 -1.27
C ALA A 81 -0.29 -3.84 -2.05
N ILE A 82 -0.64 -4.32 -3.23
CA ILE A 82 -1.64 -3.69 -4.10
C ILE A 82 -2.54 -4.78 -4.62
N GLY A 83 -3.86 -4.59 -4.50
CA GLY A 83 -4.80 -5.62 -4.94
C GLY A 83 -6.23 -5.13 -4.91
N LYS A 84 -7.14 -6.02 -5.29
CA LYS A 84 -8.56 -5.69 -5.38
C LYS A 84 -9.18 -5.48 -3.99
N ARG A 85 -10.05 -4.48 -3.90
CA ARG A 85 -10.66 -4.06 -2.65
C ARG A 85 -11.51 -5.13 -1.98
N ASP A 86 -12.26 -5.90 -2.77
CA ASP A 86 -13.29 -6.80 -2.26
C ASP A 86 -12.75 -8.13 -1.77
N SER A 87 -11.44 -8.28 -1.67
CA SER A 87 -10.78 -9.51 -1.26
C SER A 87 -9.99 -9.30 0.01
N MET A 88 -10.01 -10.30 0.91
CA MET A 88 -9.12 -10.32 2.08
C MET A 88 -7.68 -10.68 1.71
N GLU A 89 -7.45 -11.08 0.46
CA GLU A 89 -6.14 -11.50 0.00
C GLU A 89 -5.05 -10.45 0.24
N ILE A 90 -5.38 -9.16 0.02
CA ILE A 90 -4.39 -8.10 0.20
C ILE A 90 -3.92 -8.01 1.65
N TYR A 91 -4.80 -8.25 2.61
CA TYR A 91 -4.41 -8.22 4.02
C TYR A 91 -3.57 -9.43 4.40
N LYS A 92 -3.90 -10.60 3.85
CA LYS A 92 -3.11 -11.81 4.06
C LYS A 92 -1.71 -11.65 3.47
N LYS A 93 -1.62 -11.08 2.26
CA LYS A 93 -0.34 -10.78 1.62
C LYS A 93 0.47 -9.80 2.47
N THR A 94 -0.18 -8.75 2.99
CA THR A 94 0.49 -7.78 3.83
C THR A 94 1.07 -8.45 5.07
N ALA A 95 0.27 -9.25 5.78
CA ALA A 95 0.73 -9.93 6.98
C ALA A 95 1.92 -10.85 6.68
N SER A 96 1.87 -11.57 5.57
CA SER A 96 2.97 -12.43 5.14
C SER A 96 4.24 -11.63 4.86
N ARG A 97 4.11 -10.51 4.15
CA ARG A 97 5.25 -9.68 3.74
C ARG A 97 5.90 -8.95 4.90
N ILE A 98 5.14 -8.65 5.95
CA ILE A 98 5.69 -8.05 7.17
C ILE A 98 6.78 -8.95 7.75
N GLN A 99 6.63 -10.26 7.66
CA GLN A 99 7.58 -11.22 8.20
C GLN A 99 8.83 -11.38 7.35
N ASP A 100 8.85 -10.82 6.15
CA ASP A 100 9.97 -10.93 5.22
C ASP A 100 11.09 -9.92 5.48
N ASN A 101 11.02 -9.17 6.56
CA ASN A 101 12.01 -8.16 6.93
C ASN A 101 12.27 -7.13 5.82
N PHE A 102 11.21 -6.75 5.14
CA PHE A 102 11.31 -5.73 4.09
C PHE A 102 11.64 -4.34 4.59
#